data_fc41a7e6b9ea0f783763a02773ed8ff7
#
_entry.id   fc41a7e6b9ea0f783763a02773ed8ff7
#
_cell.length_a   1.000
_cell.length_b   1.000
_cell.length_c   1.000
_cell.angle_alpha   90.00
_cell.angle_beta   90.00
_cell.angle_gamma   90.00
#
_symmetry.space_group_name_H-M   'P 1'
#
loop_
_entity.id
_entity.type
_entity.pdbx_description
1 polymer ?
#
loop_
_entity_poly.entity_id
_entity_poly.type
_entity_poly.pdbx_seq_one_letter_code
_entity_poly.pdbx_strand_id
1 'polypeptide(L)'
;MILTVNQDTVRPIFPFTAIVGQEEMKLALILNVIDPKIGGVMIMGDRGTGKSTTIRAIADLLPEISVVANDLFNSHPSDIDLMSDHIKECVEKNEVLETSFIKVPMVDLPLGATEDRLCGTIDIEKALTDGVKSFEPGLLAKANRGILYVDEVNLLDDHLVDILLDSAASGWNTVEREGISIRHPARFVLVGSGNPEEGELRPQLLDRFGMHAEIKTVKDPILRVRIVEQRSKFDQNPKLCLEENKDSQELLKNQILLAQEKLSSVIIDYELRVKISEVCSDLDVDGLRGDIVANRASKAFAAYQGRNNVTVDDIRTVITLCLRHRLRKDPLESIDSGEKVRKTFDKIFSDYVV
;
A
#
# COMPACT_ATOMS: atom_id res chain seq x y z
N MET A 1 -31.24 -31.30 -15.59
CA MET A 1 -29.99 -30.78 -16.20
C MET A 1 -29.39 -29.86 -15.18
N ILE A 2 -28.52 -30.41 -14.32
CA ILE A 2 -27.88 -29.68 -13.24
C ILE A 2 -26.75 -28.89 -13.90
N LEU A 3 -26.89 -27.56 -13.98
CA LEU A 3 -25.82 -26.67 -14.35
C LEU A 3 -24.79 -26.72 -13.21
N THR A 4 -23.72 -27.48 -13.43
CA THR A 4 -22.49 -27.36 -12.62
C THR A 4 -21.99 -25.93 -12.79
N VAL A 5 -22.11 -25.16 -11.71
CA VAL A 5 -21.49 -23.83 -11.59
C VAL A 5 -20.00 -24.06 -11.77
N ASN A 6 -19.47 -23.60 -12.92
CA ASN A 6 -18.05 -23.63 -13.20
C ASN A 6 -17.32 -22.92 -12.07
N GLN A 7 -16.28 -23.59 -11.56
CA GLN A 7 -15.25 -22.99 -10.73
C GLN A 7 -14.88 -21.64 -11.32
N ASP A 8 -14.93 -20.62 -10.50
CA ASP A 8 -14.53 -19.25 -10.83
C ASP A 8 -13.20 -19.30 -11.57
N THR A 9 -13.25 -19.02 -12.86
CA THR A 9 -12.03 -18.88 -13.68
C THR A 9 -11.38 -17.57 -13.24
N VAL A 10 -10.54 -17.66 -12.21
CA VAL A 10 -9.73 -16.53 -11.76
C VAL A 10 -8.95 -16.01 -12.97
N ARG A 11 -9.23 -14.78 -13.38
CA ARG A 11 -8.52 -14.17 -14.51
C ARG A 11 -7.04 -14.13 -14.19
N PRO A 12 -6.17 -14.61 -15.08
CA PRO A 12 -4.74 -14.58 -14.84
C PRO A 12 -4.26 -13.14 -14.66
N ILE A 13 -3.41 -12.93 -13.65
CA ILE A 13 -2.85 -11.63 -13.33
C ILE A 13 -1.50 -11.51 -14.01
N PHE A 14 -1.20 -10.34 -14.57
CA PHE A 14 0.07 -10.07 -15.24
C PHE A 14 1.24 -10.14 -14.23
N PRO A 15 2.36 -10.84 -14.51
CA PRO A 15 3.45 -10.99 -13.57
C PRO A 15 4.09 -9.64 -13.22
N PHE A 16 4.29 -9.36 -11.94
CA PHE A 16 4.90 -8.10 -11.47
C PHE A 16 6.31 -7.89 -12.05
N THR A 17 7.10 -8.95 -12.13
CA THR A 17 8.47 -8.92 -12.67
C THR A 17 8.52 -8.70 -14.19
N ALA A 18 7.43 -8.96 -14.92
CA ALA A 18 7.33 -8.70 -16.35
C ALA A 18 6.94 -7.25 -16.68
N ILE A 19 6.59 -6.43 -15.67
CA ILE A 19 6.23 -5.03 -15.87
C ILE A 19 7.48 -4.22 -16.24
N VAL A 20 7.46 -3.63 -17.42
CA VAL A 20 8.57 -2.82 -17.96
C VAL A 20 8.45 -1.37 -17.48
N GLY A 21 9.55 -0.83 -16.93
CA GLY A 21 9.58 0.55 -16.40
C GLY A 21 8.84 0.69 -15.06
N GLN A 22 8.38 1.91 -14.76
CA GLN A 22 7.62 2.27 -13.57
C GLN A 22 8.37 2.01 -12.25
N GLU A 23 9.67 2.21 -12.25
CA GLU A 23 10.55 1.83 -11.12
C GLU A 23 10.16 2.54 -9.81
N GLU A 24 9.77 3.84 -9.87
CA GLU A 24 9.32 4.59 -8.69
C GLU A 24 8.08 3.95 -8.06
N MET A 25 7.07 3.57 -8.88
CA MET A 25 5.86 2.94 -8.39
C MET A 25 6.13 1.55 -7.82
N LYS A 26 6.89 0.73 -8.56
CA LYS A 26 7.26 -0.61 -8.10
C LYS A 26 7.97 -0.56 -6.76
N LEU A 27 8.95 0.34 -6.63
CA LEU A 27 9.69 0.53 -5.39
C LEU A 27 8.78 0.99 -4.26
N ALA A 28 7.96 2.01 -4.48
CA ALA A 28 7.04 2.52 -3.46
C ALA A 28 6.07 1.45 -2.96
N LEU A 29 5.53 0.62 -3.85
CA LEU A 29 4.66 -0.50 -3.50
C LEU A 29 5.41 -1.55 -2.67
N ILE A 30 6.60 -1.99 -3.10
CA ILE A 30 7.42 -2.96 -2.39
C ILE A 30 7.74 -2.47 -0.97
N LEU A 31 8.17 -1.21 -0.82
CA LEU A 31 8.53 -0.66 0.49
C LEU A 31 7.33 -0.57 1.43
N ASN A 32 6.14 -0.23 0.93
CA ASN A 32 4.92 -0.22 1.73
C ASN A 32 4.42 -1.63 2.11
N VAL A 33 4.73 -2.64 1.30
CA VAL A 33 4.49 -4.04 1.65
C VAL A 33 5.48 -4.52 2.72
N ILE A 34 6.73 -4.07 2.68
CA ILE A 34 7.75 -4.39 3.70
C ILE A 34 7.42 -3.71 5.03
N ASP A 35 7.12 -2.41 5.02
CA ASP A 35 6.69 -1.65 6.21
C ASP A 35 5.35 -0.91 5.95
N PRO A 36 4.20 -1.51 6.25
CA PRO A 36 2.90 -0.85 6.10
C PRO A 36 2.75 0.45 6.92
N LYS A 37 3.59 0.62 7.95
CA LYS A 37 3.61 1.84 8.78
C LYS A 37 4.23 3.06 8.06
N ILE A 38 4.74 2.91 6.84
CA ILE A 38 5.10 4.02 5.95
C ILE A 38 3.84 4.87 5.66
N GLY A 39 2.66 4.23 5.54
CA GLY A 39 1.38 4.95 5.49
C GLY A 39 0.78 5.06 4.09
N GLY A 40 1.07 4.10 3.22
CA GLY A 40 0.46 3.99 1.89
C GLY A 40 1.16 4.76 0.78
N VAL A 41 0.66 4.58 -0.42
CA VAL A 41 1.25 5.12 -1.66
C VAL A 41 0.19 5.87 -2.46
N MET A 42 0.47 7.12 -2.81
CA MET A 42 -0.24 7.86 -3.83
C MET A 42 0.48 7.73 -5.17
N ILE A 43 -0.22 7.26 -6.20
CA ILE A 43 0.34 7.04 -7.55
C ILE A 43 -0.34 8.00 -8.51
N MET A 44 0.37 9.05 -8.90
CA MET A 44 -0.12 10.01 -9.88
C MET A 44 0.45 9.70 -11.27
N GLY A 45 -0.37 9.79 -12.29
CA GLY A 45 0.11 9.58 -13.66
C GLY A 45 -1.01 9.49 -14.68
N ASP A 46 -0.60 9.58 -15.96
CA ASP A 46 -1.51 9.58 -17.10
C ASP A 46 -2.38 8.33 -17.15
N ARG A 47 -3.52 8.44 -17.83
CA ARG A 47 -4.40 7.29 -18.11
C ARG A 47 -3.68 6.24 -18.97
N GLY A 48 -3.99 4.97 -18.74
CA GLY A 48 -3.44 3.87 -19.54
C GLY A 48 -1.96 3.53 -19.26
N THR A 49 -1.35 4.06 -18.20
CA THR A 49 0.04 3.76 -17.82
C THR A 49 0.21 2.44 -17.05
N GLY A 50 -0.86 1.68 -16.84
CA GLY A 50 -0.81 0.35 -16.21
C GLY A 50 -0.79 0.36 -14.68
N LYS A 51 -1.22 1.46 -14.03
CA LYS A 51 -1.28 1.59 -12.55
C LYS A 51 -2.00 0.42 -11.91
N SER A 52 -3.27 0.20 -12.24
CA SER A 52 -4.10 -0.88 -11.68
C SER A 52 -3.52 -2.27 -11.94
N THR A 53 -2.88 -2.47 -13.10
CA THR A 53 -2.22 -3.76 -13.44
C THR A 53 -1.06 -4.03 -12.49
N THR A 54 -0.21 -3.03 -12.22
CA THR A 54 0.94 -3.17 -11.33
C THR A 54 0.53 -3.39 -9.87
N ILE A 55 -0.53 -2.70 -9.42
CA ILE A 55 -1.05 -2.86 -8.05
C ILE A 55 -1.64 -4.27 -7.85
N ARG A 56 -2.39 -4.79 -8.83
CA ARG A 56 -2.90 -6.18 -8.78
C ARG A 56 -1.77 -7.20 -8.84
N ALA A 57 -0.74 -6.93 -9.63
CA ALA A 57 0.40 -7.81 -9.78
C ALA A 57 1.22 -7.94 -8.48
N ILE A 58 1.42 -6.87 -7.70
CA ILE A 58 2.11 -6.96 -6.41
C ILE A 58 1.27 -7.73 -5.39
N ALA A 59 -0.06 -7.55 -5.37
CA ALA A 59 -0.93 -8.30 -4.47
C ALA A 59 -0.89 -9.82 -4.74
N ASP A 60 -0.87 -10.24 -6.02
CA ASP A 60 -0.79 -11.66 -6.39
C ASP A 60 0.61 -12.27 -6.15
N LEU A 61 1.66 -11.43 -6.16
CA LEU A 61 3.04 -11.83 -5.85
C LEU A 61 3.21 -12.22 -4.38
N LEU A 62 2.45 -11.60 -3.46
CA LEU A 62 2.65 -11.78 -2.03
C LEU A 62 2.29 -13.20 -1.57
N PRO A 63 2.97 -13.72 -0.52
CA PRO A 63 2.67 -15.02 0.03
C PRO A 63 1.28 -15.06 0.67
N GLU A 64 0.72 -16.25 0.80
CA GLU A 64 -0.48 -16.46 1.60
C GLU A 64 -0.23 -16.07 3.06
N ILE A 65 -1.26 -15.54 3.69
CA ILE A 65 -1.24 -15.15 5.10
C ILE A 65 -2.04 -16.15 5.93
N SER A 66 -1.55 -16.46 7.13
CA SER A 66 -2.28 -17.27 8.11
C SER A 66 -3.37 -16.42 8.77
N VAL A 67 -4.59 -16.93 8.83
CA VAL A 67 -5.73 -16.28 9.45
C VAL A 67 -6.48 -17.28 10.35
N VAL A 68 -7.24 -16.76 11.32
CA VAL A 68 -8.18 -17.57 12.07
C VAL A 68 -9.34 -17.97 11.15
N ALA A 69 -9.63 -19.27 11.07
CA ALA A 69 -10.70 -19.77 10.21
C ALA A 69 -12.06 -19.19 10.64
N ASN A 70 -12.87 -18.82 9.63
CA ASN A 70 -14.19 -18.21 9.84
C ASN A 70 -14.23 -16.87 10.58
N ASP A 71 -13.09 -16.22 10.81
CA ASP A 71 -13.06 -14.85 11.33
C ASP A 71 -13.33 -13.84 10.21
N LEU A 72 -14.27 -12.92 10.48
CA LEU A 72 -14.69 -11.89 9.50
C LEU A 72 -13.64 -10.80 9.25
N PHE A 73 -12.62 -10.73 10.13
CA PHE A 73 -11.62 -9.67 10.16
C PHE A 73 -10.22 -10.15 9.76
N ASN A 74 -10.06 -11.38 9.26
CA ASN A 74 -8.76 -11.96 8.92
C ASN A 74 -7.73 -11.84 10.07
N SER A 75 -8.15 -12.08 11.32
CA SER A 75 -7.28 -12.00 12.50
C SER A 75 -6.08 -12.95 12.39
N HIS A 76 -4.94 -12.51 12.93
CA HIS A 76 -3.76 -13.37 13.01
C HIS A 76 -3.92 -14.42 14.11
N PRO A 77 -3.54 -15.68 13.90
CA PRO A 77 -3.77 -16.74 14.90
C PRO A 77 -2.92 -16.63 16.16
N SER A 78 -1.80 -15.89 16.14
CA SER A 78 -0.86 -15.79 17.26
C SER A 78 -0.44 -14.36 17.65
N ASP A 79 -0.73 -13.35 16.82
CA ASP A 79 -0.37 -11.95 17.11
C ASP A 79 -1.60 -11.19 17.63
N ILE A 80 -1.62 -10.93 18.94
CA ILE A 80 -2.73 -10.28 19.64
C ILE A 80 -3.04 -8.89 19.08
N ASP A 81 -2.03 -8.17 18.60
CA ASP A 81 -2.20 -6.83 18.01
C ASP A 81 -2.95 -6.86 16.67
N LEU A 82 -3.01 -8.02 16.04
CA LEU A 82 -3.68 -8.27 14.76
C LEU A 82 -4.97 -9.09 14.92
N MET A 83 -5.48 -9.24 16.12
CA MET A 83 -6.73 -9.97 16.42
C MET A 83 -7.89 -9.00 16.61
N SER A 84 -9.07 -9.41 16.15
CA SER A 84 -10.34 -8.78 16.55
C SER A 84 -10.61 -9.03 18.04
N ASP A 85 -11.45 -8.19 18.65
CA ASP A 85 -11.73 -8.30 20.07
C ASP A 85 -12.40 -9.64 20.41
N HIS A 86 -13.25 -10.17 19.52
CA HIS A 86 -13.85 -11.50 19.68
C HIS A 86 -12.79 -12.62 19.72
N ILE A 87 -11.80 -12.58 18.82
CA ILE A 87 -10.72 -13.58 18.80
C ILE A 87 -9.83 -13.46 20.04
N LYS A 88 -9.59 -12.26 20.56
CA LYS A 88 -8.88 -12.06 21.83
C LYS A 88 -9.61 -12.73 22.99
N GLU A 89 -10.94 -12.59 23.06
CA GLU A 89 -11.74 -13.26 24.08
C GLU A 89 -11.66 -14.80 24.00
N CYS A 90 -11.65 -15.36 22.77
CA CYS A 90 -11.45 -16.81 22.57
C CYS A 90 -10.07 -17.25 23.08
N VAL A 91 -9.01 -16.47 22.81
CA VAL A 91 -7.66 -16.75 23.31
C VAL A 91 -7.60 -16.69 24.83
N GLU A 92 -8.23 -15.70 25.47
CA GLU A 92 -8.31 -15.58 26.92
C GLU A 92 -9.03 -16.76 27.55
N LYS A 93 -10.04 -17.34 26.89
CA LYS A 93 -10.76 -18.52 27.28
C LYS A 93 -10.02 -19.84 26.98
N ASN A 94 -8.80 -19.77 26.40
CA ASN A 94 -8.01 -20.92 25.96
C ASN A 94 -8.74 -21.79 24.91
N GLU A 95 -9.58 -21.21 24.07
CA GLU A 95 -10.21 -21.91 22.96
C GLU A 95 -9.19 -22.21 21.86
N VAL A 96 -9.30 -23.36 21.21
CA VAL A 96 -8.42 -23.74 20.10
C VAL A 96 -8.87 -23.00 18.84
N LEU A 97 -8.00 -22.14 18.33
CA LEU A 97 -8.24 -21.42 17.08
C LEU A 97 -7.84 -22.27 15.88
N GLU A 98 -8.78 -22.60 15.02
CA GLU A 98 -8.46 -23.19 13.72
C GLU A 98 -7.77 -22.15 12.83
N THR A 99 -6.70 -22.55 12.14
CA THR A 99 -5.92 -21.68 11.26
C THR A 99 -6.13 -22.08 9.81
N SER A 100 -6.35 -21.12 8.95
CA SER A 100 -6.38 -21.28 7.50
C SER A 100 -5.37 -20.34 6.81
N PHE A 101 -5.03 -20.65 5.55
CA PHE A 101 -4.18 -19.79 4.74
C PHE A 101 -5.02 -19.20 3.61
N ILE A 102 -4.92 -17.90 3.43
CA ILE A 102 -5.60 -17.17 2.36
C ILE A 102 -4.59 -16.32 1.56
N LYS A 103 -4.88 -16.08 0.29
CA LYS A 103 -4.14 -15.05 -0.46
C LYS A 103 -4.30 -13.70 0.22
N VAL A 104 -3.27 -12.86 0.12
CA VAL A 104 -3.35 -11.48 0.62
C VAL A 104 -4.57 -10.80 0.03
N PRO A 105 -5.51 -10.31 0.85
CA PRO A 105 -6.71 -9.66 0.36
C PRO A 105 -6.35 -8.43 -0.49
N MET A 106 -6.91 -8.36 -1.69
CA MET A 106 -6.89 -7.15 -2.50
C MET A 106 -8.32 -6.65 -2.66
N VAL A 107 -8.59 -5.49 -2.09
CA VAL A 107 -9.91 -4.88 -2.05
C VAL A 107 -9.90 -3.62 -2.88
N ASP A 108 -10.75 -3.57 -3.90
CA ASP A 108 -10.97 -2.37 -4.69
C ASP A 108 -12.10 -1.54 -4.06
N LEU A 109 -11.85 -0.26 -3.82
CA LEU A 109 -12.88 0.68 -3.39
C LEU A 109 -13.54 1.31 -4.63
N PRO A 110 -14.84 1.09 -4.89
CA PRO A 110 -15.52 1.74 -5.99
C PRO A 110 -15.77 3.21 -5.69
N LEU A 111 -15.72 4.07 -6.72
CA LEU A 111 -15.94 5.53 -6.61
C LEU A 111 -17.30 5.90 -5.97
N GLY A 112 -18.32 5.09 -6.18
CA GLY A 112 -19.64 5.29 -5.57
C GLY A 112 -19.82 4.60 -4.22
N ALA A 113 -18.76 4.26 -3.52
CA ALA A 113 -18.85 3.66 -2.19
C ALA A 113 -19.50 4.63 -1.19
N THR A 114 -20.34 4.09 -0.32
CA THR A 114 -20.87 4.82 0.84
C THR A 114 -20.02 4.51 2.07
N GLU A 115 -20.14 5.34 3.09
CA GLU A 115 -19.48 5.11 4.39
C GLU A 115 -19.85 3.75 4.99
N ASP A 116 -21.14 3.34 4.88
CA ASP A 116 -21.62 2.04 5.34
C ASP A 116 -20.91 0.88 4.66
N ARG A 117 -20.70 0.99 3.35
CA ARG A 117 -19.98 -0.04 2.59
C ARG A 117 -18.49 -0.06 2.94
N LEU A 118 -17.92 1.09 3.27
CA LEU A 118 -16.52 1.21 3.65
C LEU A 118 -16.27 0.67 5.06
N CYS A 119 -16.95 1.24 6.05
CA CYS A 119 -16.74 0.95 7.48
C CYS A 119 -17.46 -0.31 7.95
N GLY A 120 -18.57 -0.64 7.31
CA GLY A 120 -19.51 -1.66 7.77
C GLY A 120 -20.76 -1.05 8.40
N THR A 121 -21.77 -1.86 8.56
CA THR A 121 -23.10 -1.43 9.04
C THR A 121 -23.72 -2.50 9.94
N ILE A 122 -24.88 -2.18 10.50
CA ILE A 122 -25.68 -3.14 11.26
C ILE A 122 -26.48 -4.00 10.27
N ASP A 123 -26.47 -5.31 10.45
CA ASP A 123 -27.30 -6.25 9.72
C ASP A 123 -28.75 -6.08 10.16
N ILE A 124 -29.49 -5.26 9.40
CA ILE A 124 -30.91 -4.95 9.69
C ILE A 124 -31.78 -6.20 9.56
N GLU A 125 -31.45 -7.10 8.66
CA GLU A 125 -32.22 -8.30 8.39
C GLU A 125 -32.17 -9.24 9.60
N LYS A 126 -31.00 -9.49 10.18
CA LYS A 126 -30.85 -10.25 11.42
C LYS A 126 -31.43 -9.53 12.64
N ALA A 127 -31.32 -8.21 12.68
CA ALA A 127 -31.92 -7.43 13.76
C ALA A 127 -33.46 -7.54 13.78
N LEU A 128 -34.08 -7.60 12.60
CA LEU A 128 -35.53 -7.72 12.48
C LEU A 128 -36.05 -9.17 12.63
N THR A 129 -35.29 -10.17 12.14
CA THR A 129 -35.72 -11.58 12.19
C THR A 129 -35.41 -12.24 13.52
N ASP A 130 -34.23 -12.05 14.04
CA ASP A 130 -33.72 -12.77 15.20
C ASP A 130 -33.69 -11.90 16.49
N GLY A 131 -33.96 -10.60 16.34
CA GLY A 131 -33.86 -9.64 17.44
C GLY A 131 -32.40 -9.41 17.92
N VAL A 132 -31.41 -9.91 17.15
CA VAL A 132 -29.99 -9.81 17.48
C VAL A 132 -29.33 -8.77 16.56
N LYS A 133 -28.77 -7.74 17.17
CA LYS A 133 -28.00 -6.75 16.44
C LYS A 133 -26.65 -7.40 16.04
N SER A 134 -26.49 -7.66 14.74
CA SER A 134 -25.27 -8.22 14.13
C SER A 134 -24.58 -7.15 13.29
N PHE A 135 -23.26 -7.18 13.26
CA PHE A 135 -22.45 -6.28 12.44
C PHE A 135 -22.15 -6.93 11.08
N GLU A 136 -22.36 -6.19 10.00
CA GLU A 136 -21.90 -6.56 8.67
C GLU A 136 -20.60 -5.86 8.34
N PRO A 137 -19.46 -6.60 8.21
CA PRO A 137 -18.15 -6.02 7.97
C PRO A 137 -18.05 -5.31 6.62
N GLY A 138 -17.53 -4.09 6.63
CA GLY A 138 -17.26 -3.30 5.43
C GLY A 138 -15.97 -3.69 4.70
N LEU A 139 -15.58 -2.84 3.73
CA LEU A 139 -14.38 -3.06 2.91
C LEU A 139 -13.09 -2.93 3.75
N LEU A 140 -13.08 -2.07 4.79
CA LEU A 140 -11.93 -1.94 5.69
C LEU A 140 -11.63 -3.25 6.44
N ALA A 141 -12.66 -3.94 6.89
CA ALA A 141 -12.52 -5.24 7.54
C ALA A 141 -11.98 -6.29 6.56
N LYS A 142 -12.52 -6.32 5.33
CA LYS A 142 -12.08 -7.25 4.28
C LYS A 142 -10.64 -6.99 3.83
N ALA A 143 -10.21 -5.73 3.86
CA ALA A 143 -8.84 -5.33 3.48
C ALA A 143 -7.81 -5.58 4.58
N ASN A 144 -8.25 -5.92 5.81
CA ASN A 144 -7.32 -6.13 6.91
C ASN A 144 -6.22 -7.15 6.54
N ARG A 145 -4.97 -6.79 6.81
CA ARG A 145 -3.74 -7.53 6.45
C ARG A 145 -3.53 -7.71 4.95
N GLY A 146 -4.14 -6.83 4.15
CA GLY A 146 -4.07 -6.84 2.69
C GLY A 146 -3.77 -5.47 2.09
N ILE A 147 -4.24 -5.27 0.87
CA ILE A 147 -4.12 -4.04 0.10
C ILE A 147 -5.51 -3.47 -0.15
N LEU A 148 -5.72 -2.21 0.18
CA LEU A 148 -6.90 -1.45 -0.20
C LEU A 148 -6.53 -0.49 -1.33
N TYR A 149 -7.10 -0.71 -2.51
CA TYR A 149 -6.86 0.09 -3.69
C TYR A 149 -8.02 1.04 -3.98
N VAL A 150 -7.69 2.30 -4.14
CA VAL A 150 -8.62 3.37 -4.52
C VAL A 150 -8.20 3.92 -5.88
N ASP A 151 -8.96 3.58 -6.91
CA ASP A 151 -8.73 4.14 -8.25
C ASP A 151 -9.36 5.52 -8.34
N GLU A 152 -8.64 6.48 -8.94
CA GLU A 152 -9.08 7.87 -9.06
C GLU A 152 -9.49 8.49 -7.70
N VAL A 153 -8.64 8.35 -6.70
CA VAL A 153 -8.89 8.81 -5.32
C VAL A 153 -9.24 10.31 -5.23
N ASN A 154 -8.79 11.11 -6.20
CA ASN A 154 -9.11 12.52 -6.35
C ASN A 154 -10.60 12.80 -6.65
N LEU A 155 -11.36 11.79 -7.10
CA LEU A 155 -12.80 11.87 -7.34
C LEU A 155 -13.64 11.32 -6.17
N LEU A 156 -12.99 10.75 -5.15
CA LEU A 156 -13.67 10.25 -3.97
C LEU A 156 -14.07 11.41 -3.05
N ASP A 157 -15.16 11.24 -2.31
CA ASP A 157 -15.57 12.21 -1.29
C ASP A 157 -14.48 12.37 -0.22
N ASP A 158 -14.13 13.60 0.10
CA ASP A 158 -13.06 13.92 1.07
C ASP A 158 -13.28 13.23 2.43
N HIS A 159 -14.52 13.12 2.88
CA HIS A 159 -14.85 12.45 4.14
C HIS A 159 -14.45 10.97 4.10
N LEU A 160 -14.68 10.27 2.98
CA LEU A 160 -14.27 8.88 2.82
C LEU A 160 -12.74 8.75 2.75
N VAL A 161 -12.06 9.71 2.10
CA VAL A 161 -10.59 9.73 2.09
C VAL A 161 -10.03 9.94 3.50
N ASP A 162 -10.64 10.81 4.31
CA ASP A 162 -10.26 10.99 5.72
C ASP A 162 -10.40 9.70 6.52
N ILE A 163 -11.53 9.01 6.41
CA ILE A 163 -11.75 7.71 7.10
C ILE A 163 -10.70 6.67 6.68
N LEU A 164 -10.41 6.59 5.39
CA LEU A 164 -9.41 5.66 4.84
C LEU A 164 -8.03 5.92 5.43
N LEU A 165 -7.60 7.19 5.43
CA LEU A 165 -6.28 7.60 5.90
C LEU A 165 -6.15 7.46 7.42
N ASP A 166 -7.21 7.76 8.17
CA ASP A 166 -7.23 7.58 9.62
C ASP A 166 -7.20 6.10 10.02
N SER A 167 -7.95 5.25 9.31
CA SER A 167 -7.92 3.79 9.52
C SER A 167 -6.56 3.21 9.17
N ALA A 168 -5.96 3.64 8.05
CA ALA A 168 -4.62 3.21 7.63
C ALA A 168 -3.54 3.63 8.64
N ALA A 169 -3.66 4.83 9.22
CA ALA A 169 -2.70 5.36 10.19
C ALA A 169 -2.83 4.70 11.57
N SER A 170 -4.06 4.51 12.07
CA SER A 170 -4.33 3.90 13.37
C SER A 170 -4.22 2.37 13.35
N GLY A 171 -4.48 1.74 12.22
CA GLY A 171 -4.63 0.31 12.06
C GLY A 171 -5.94 -0.26 12.62
N TRP A 172 -6.90 0.61 12.92
CA TRP A 172 -8.20 0.26 13.50
C TRP A 172 -9.33 1.05 12.85
N ASN A 173 -10.49 0.43 12.72
CA ASN A 173 -11.73 1.09 12.38
C ASN A 173 -12.72 0.98 13.55
N THR A 174 -13.37 2.09 13.90
CA THR A 174 -14.41 2.15 14.93
C THR A 174 -15.69 2.62 14.30
N VAL A 175 -16.75 1.83 14.41
CA VAL A 175 -18.08 2.13 13.90
C VAL A 175 -19.02 2.33 15.08
N GLU A 176 -19.54 3.54 15.22
CA GLU A 176 -20.52 3.90 16.26
C GLU A 176 -21.86 4.23 15.61
N ARG A 177 -22.82 3.33 15.72
CA ARG A 177 -24.16 3.53 15.14
C ARG A 177 -25.24 2.93 16.02
N GLU A 178 -26.34 3.65 16.19
CA GLU A 178 -27.54 3.23 16.92
C GLU A 178 -27.27 2.60 18.31
N GLY A 179 -26.26 3.15 19.02
CA GLY A 179 -25.88 2.66 20.34
C GLY A 179 -25.03 1.39 20.33
N ILE A 180 -24.53 0.97 19.17
CA ILE A 180 -23.50 -0.08 19.04
C ILE A 180 -22.19 0.61 18.70
N SER A 181 -21.13 0.25 19.45
CA SER A 181 -19.74 0.62 19.14
C SER A 181 -18.98 -0.68 18.86
N ILE A 182 -18.49 -0.82 17.62
CA ILE A 182 -17.68 -1.97 17.20
C ILE A 182 -16.33 -1.46 16.73
N ARG A 183 -15.29 -2.05 17.29
CA ARG A 183 -13.92 -1.78 16.89
C ARG A 183 -13.30 -3.04 16.31
N HIS A 184 -12.68 -2.92 15.13
CA HIS A 184 -12.01 -4.04 14.48
C HIS A 184 -10.67 -3.61 13.89
N PRO A 185 -9.72 -4.56 13.73
CA PRO A 185 -8.45 -4.26 13.07
C PRO A 185 -8.69 -3.90 11.59
N ALA A 186 -7.95 -2.90 11.12
CA ALA A 186 -7.99 -2.41 9.75
C ALA A 186 -6.56 -2.02 9.30
N ARG A 187 -5.64 -2.97 9.41
CA ARG A 187 -4.24 -2.78 8.99
C ARG A 187 -4.08 -3.23 7.56
N PHE A 188 -3.97 -2.31 6.66
CA PHE A 188 -3.82 -2.55 5.22
C PHE A 188 -2.82 -1.56 4.61
N VAL A 189 -2.28 -1.94 3.46
CA VAL A 189 -1.52 -1.00 2.63
C VAL A 189 -2.52 -0.21 1.78
N LEU A 190 -2.62 1.10 2.03
CA LEU A 190 -3.46 1.98 1.22
C LEU A 190 -2.71 2.36 -0.05
N VAL A 191 -3.33 2.09 -1.20
CA VAL A 191 -2.81 2.51 -2.50
C VAL A 191 -3.87 3.35 -3.19
N GLY A 192 -3.59 4.65 -3.36
CA GLY A 192 -4.41 5.55 -4.14
C GLY A 192 -3.82 5.77 -5.53
N SER A 193 -4.65 5.75 -6.58
CA SER A 193 -4.23 6.23 -7.88
C SER A 193 -5.00 7.49 -8.27
N GLY A 194 -4.39 8.33 -9.11
CA GLY A 194 -5.03 9.53 -9.62
C GLY A 194 -4.45 9.96 -10.97
N ASN A 195 -5.20 10.81 -11.65
CA ASN A 195 -4.75 11.50 -12.85
C ASN A 195 -4.66 13.01 -12.54
N PRO A 196 -3.50 13.64 -12.75
CA PRO A 196 -3.36 15.09 -12.53
C PRO A 196 -4.35 15.96 -13.30
N GLU A 197 -4.85 15.47 -14.47
CA GLU A 197 -5.83 16.18 -15.29
C GLU A 197 -7.24 16.22 -14.67
N GLU A 198 -7.56 15.29 -13.77
CA GLU A 198 -8.87 15.18 -13.11
C GLU A 198 -8.96 15.96 -11.80
N GLY A 199 -7.90 16.66 -11.45
CA GLY A 199 -7.76 17.43 -10.22
C GLY A 199 -6.73 16.83 -9.26
N GLU A 200 -6.40 17.61 -8.25
CA GLU A 200 -5.46 17.21 -7.22
C GLU A 200 -6.21 16.99 -5.89
N LEU A 201 -5.73 16.05 -5.11
CA LEU A 201 -6.14 15.91 -3.72
C LEU A 201 -5.79 17.19 -2.96
N ARG A 202 -6.61 17.53 -1.98
CA ARG A 202 -6.29 18.60 -1.04
C ARG A 202 -4.94 18.34 -0.39
N PRO A 203 -4.08 19.35 -0.24
CA PRO A 203 -2.74 19.18 0.33
C PRO A 203 -2.73 18.44 1.68
N GLN A 204 -3.75 18.68 2.51
CA GLN A 204 -3.90 18.04 3.82
C GLN A 204 -4.15 16.53 3.73
N LEU A 205 -4.87 16.06 2.69
CA LEU A 205 -5.11 14.64 2.45
C LEU A 205 -3.87 14.01 1.80
N LEU A 206 -3.27 14.72 0.87
CA LEU A 206 -2.06 14.25 0.18
C LEU A 206 -0.90 14.05 1.16
N ASP A 207 -0.73 14.95 2.15
CA ASP A 207 0.29 14.83 3.21
C ASP A 207 0.11 13.57 4.07
N ARG A 208 -1.11 13.03 4.19
CA ARG A 208 -1.36 11.81 4.96
C ARG A 208 -0.84 10.54 4.30
N PHE A 209 -0.69 10.52 2.96
CA PHE A 209 0.00 9.41 2.29
C PHE A 209 1.49 9.42 2.65
N GLY A 210 2.05 8.23 2.87
CA GLY A 210 3.47 8.09 3.19
C GLY A 210 4.35 8.41 1.99
N MET A 211 4.05 7.82 0.85
CA MET A 211 4.82 7.96 -0.38
C MET A 211 3.99 8.47 -1.55
N HIS A 212 4.66 9.14 -2.46
CA HIS A 212 4.08 9.63 -3.70
C HIS A 212 4.98 9.24 -4.88
N ALA A 213 4.43 8.47 -5.82
CA ALA A 213 5.09 8.06 -7.04
C ALA A 213 4.45 8.74 -8.25
N GLU A 214 5.27 9.25 -9.16
CA GLU A 214 4.82 9.82 -10.42
C GLU A 214 5.13 8.88 -11.58
N ILE A 215 4.11 8.61 -12.38
CA ILE A 215 4.24 7.79 -13.57
C ILE A 215 4.01 8.67 -14.79
N LYS A 216 5.05 8.86 -15.57
CA LYS A 216 4.95 9.56 -16.85
C LYS A 216 4.80 8.55 -17.99
N THR A 217 4.06 8.95 -19.01
CA THR A 217 3.97 8.15 -20.24
C THR A 217 5.36 7.91 -20.80
N VAL A 218 5.71 6.65 -21.06
CA VAL A 218 6.99 6.26 -21.63
C VAL A 218 7.16 6.91 -23.01
N LYS A 219 8.19 7.73 -23.18
CA LYS A 219 8.50 8.42 -24.45
C LYS A 219 9.47 7.63 -25.33
N ASP A 220 10.32 6.78 -24.73
CA ASP A 220 11.28 5.96 -25.46
C ASP A 220 10.56 4.91 -26.34
N PRO A 221 10.73 4.94 -27.67
CA PRO A 221 10.07 4.00 -28.57
C PRO A 221 10.44 2.53 -28.31
N ILE A 222 11.68 2.26 -27.91
CA ILE A 222 12.16 0.90 -27.66
C ILE A 222 11.43 0.31 -26.44
N LEU A 223 11.33 1.10 -25.35
CA LEU A 223 10.59 0.68 -24.17
C LEU A 223 9.10 0.52 -24.45
N ARG A 224 8.50 1.36 -25.29
CA ARG A 224 7.10 1.24 -25.71
C ARG A 224 6.85 -0.06 -26.47
N VAL A 225 7.72 -0.41 -27.40
CA VAL A 225 7.63 -1.69 -28.13
C VAL A 225 7.70 -2.86 -27.14
N ARG A 226 8.66 -2.84 -26.22
CA ARG A 226 8.77 -3.88 -25.17
C ARG A 226 7.51 -4.04 -24.35
N ILE A 227 6.89 -2.94 -23.92
CA ILE A 227 5.63 -2.96 -23.15
C ILE A 227 4.52 -3.65 -23.97
N VAL A 228 4.37 -3.27 -25.24
CA VAL A 228 3.36 -3.85 -26.15
C VAL A 228 3.62 -5.33 -26.39
N GLU A 229 4.87 -5.74 -26.63
CA GLU A 229 5.26 -7.14 -26.83
C GLU A 229 4.95 -7.99 -25.60
N GLN A 230 5.34 -7.53 -24.42
CA GLN A 230 5.06 -8.23 -23.16
C GLN A 230 3.56 -8.38 -22.93
N ARG A 231 2.79 -7.34 -23.20
CA ARG A 231 1.33 -7.39 -23.09
C ARG A 231 0.72 -8.35 -24.11
N SER A 232 1.11 -8.28 -25.36
CA SER A 232 0.63 -9.17 -26.42
C SER A 232 0.95 -10.64 -26.12
N LYS A 233 2.15 -10.92 -25.61
CA LYS A 233 2.55 -12.26 -25.18
C LYS A 233 1.67 -12.81 -24.06
N PHE A 234 1.37 -11.99 -23.06
CA PHE A 234 0.47 -12.37 -22.01
C PHE A 234 -0.96 -12.61 -22.50
N ASP A 235 -1.50 -11.72 -23.35
CA ASP A 235 -2.86 -11.87 -23.88
C ASP A 235 -3.02 -13.10 -24.77
N GLN A 236 -1.97 -13.51 -25.50
CA GLN A 236 -1.95 -14.73 -26.33
C GLN A 236 -1.88 -16.00 -25.50
N ASN A 237 -0.99 -16.06 -24.52
CA ASN A 237 -0.82 -17.23 -23.66
C ASN A 237 -0.42 -16.84 -22.23
N PRO A 238 -1.40 -16.53 -21.37
CA PRO A 238 -1.14 -16.13 -19.99
C PRO A 238 -0.36 -17.19 -19.19
N LYS A 239 -0.66 -18.48 -19.40
CA LYS A 239 -0.01 -19.58 -18.67
C LYS A 239 1.49 -19.66 -18.97
N LEU A 240 1.85 -19.57 -20.24
CA LEU A 240 3.26 -19.57 -20.64
C LEU A 240 4.01 -18.36 -20.09
N CYS A 241 3.41 -17.18 -20.14
CA CYS A 241 4.01 -15.97 -19.59
C CYS A 241 4.23 -16.06 -18.07
N LEU A 242 3.28 -16.64 -17.34
CA LEU A 242 3.42 -16.88 -15.89
C LEU A 242 4.55 -17.89 -15.61
N GLU A 243 4.64 -18.96 -16.37
CA GLU A 243 5.69 -19.99 -16.21
C GLU A 243 7.09 -19.44 -16.48
N GLU A 244 7.27 -18.65 -17.53
CA GLU A 244 8.55 -17.99 -17.84
C GLU A 244 9.01 -17.00 -16.77
N ASN A 245 8.09 -16.36 -16.07
CA ASN A 245 8.41 -15.40 -15.01
C ASN A 245 8.42 -16.00 -13.60
N LYS A 246 8.10 -17.29 -13.45
CA LYS A 246 7.94 -17.96 -12.16
C LYS A 246 9.15 -17.80 -11.25
N ASP A 247 10.34 -18.07 -11.76
CA ASP A 247 11.57 -17.99 -10.95
C ASP A 247 11.87 -16.57 -10.49
N SER A 248 11.66 -15.59 -11.36
CA SER A 248 11.84 -14.17 -11.02
C SER A 248 10.81 -13.68 -9.99
N GLN A 249 9.56 -14.16 -10.11
CA GLN A 249 8.49 -13.87 -9.14
C GLN A 249 8.82 -14.47 -7.77
N GLU A 250 9.25 -15.73 -7.73
CA GLU A 250 9.61 -16.41 -6.48
C GLU A 250 10.84 -15.78 -5.81
N LEU A 251 11.82 -15.35 -6.58
CA LEU A 251 12.99 -14.64 -6.08
C LEU A 251 12.59 -13.30 -5.44
N LEU A 252 11.76 -12.52 -6.10
CA LEU A 252 11.28 -11.23 -5.58
C LEU A 252 10.41 -11.42 -4.33
N LYS A 253 9.51 -12.42 -4.34
CA LYS A 253 8.69 -12.78 -3.19
C LYS A 253 9.54 -13.12 -1.97
N ASN A 254 10.55 -13.97 -2.14
CA ASN A 254 11.48 -14.34 -1.07
C ASN A 254 12.29 -13.14 -0.58
N GLN A 255 12.70 -12.25 -1.48
CA GLN A 255 13.39 -11.01 -1.10
C GLN A 255 12.53 -10.11 -0.23
N ILE A 256 11.23 -9.97 -0.55
CA ILE A 256 10.27 -9.20 0.26
C ILE A 256 10.09 -9.84 1.64
N LEU A 257 9.91 -11.16 1.71
CA LEU A 257 9.76 -11.87 2.98
C LEU A 257 10.97 -11.70 3.90
N LEU A 258 12.18 -11.91 3.36
CA LEU A 258 13.42 -11.72 4.11
C LEU A 258 13.59 -10.27 4.58
N ALA A 259 13.13 -9.29 3.77
CA ALA A 259 13.16 -7.89 4.14
C ALA A 259 12.19 -7.57 5.30
N GLN A 260 10.99 -8.17 5.30
CA GLN A 260 10.02 -8.02 6.39
C GLN A 260 10.57 -8.56 7.71
N GLU A 261 11.17 -9.76 7.70
CA GLU A 261 11.81 -10.36 8.87
C GLU A 261 12.97 -9.51 9.39
N LYS A 262 13.76 -8.97 8.47
CA LYS A 262 14.97 -8.20 8.78
C LYS A 262 14.70 -6.78 9.26
N LEU A 263 13.56 -6.21 8.91
CA LEU A 263 13.23 -4.79 9.12
C LEU A 263 13.45 -4.32 10.56
N SER A 264 13.07 -5.14 11.54
CA SER A 264 13.24 -4.81 12.97
C SER A 264 14.69 -4.67 13.40
N SER A 265 15.63 -5.35 12.73
CA SER A 265 17.06 -5.33 13.01
C SER A 265 17.83 -4.22 12.30
N VAL A 266 17.20 -3.52 11.34
CA VAL A 266 17.86 -2.46 10.58
C VAL A 266 18.03 -1.20 11.42
N ILE A 267 19.26 -0.69 11.43
CA ILE A 267 19.66 0.51 12.18
C ILE A 267 19.95 1.65 11.20
N ILE A 268 19.57 2.86 11.59
CA ILE A 268 19.97 4.10 10.94
C ILE A 268 20.76 4.95 11.93
N ASP A 269 21.95 5.37 11.55
CA ASP A 269 22.83 6.16 12.40
C ASP A 269 22.24 7.52 12.76
N TYR A 270 22.60 8.02 13.93
CA TYR A 270 22.07 9.30 14.43
C TYR A 270 22.36 10.45 13.47
N GLU A 271 23.57 10.50 12.91
CA GLU A 271 24.00 11.55 11.97
C GLU A 271 23.15 11.54 10.71
N LEU A 272 22.84 10.37 10.14
CA LEU A 272 21.97 10.24 8.97
C LEU A 272 20.54 10.72 9.27
N ARG A 273 20.03 10.46 10.49
CA ARG A 273 18.73 10.97 10.93
C ARG A 273 18.71 12.50 11.04
N VAL A 274 19.77 13.09 11.58
CA VAL A 274 19.92 14.55 11.62
C VAL A 274 19.91 15.12 10.21
N LYS A 275 20.66 14.52 9.28
CA LYS A 275 20.72 14.95 7.88
C LYS A 275 19.36 14.84 7.17
N ILE A 276 18.56 13.80 7.42
CA ILE A 276 17.19 13.71 6.90
C ILE A 276 16.36 14.89 7.42
N SER A 277 16.44 15.21 8.70
CA SER A 277 15.72 16.34 9.29
C SER A 277 16.22 17.69 8.76
N GLU A 278 17.51 17.86 8.48
CA GLU A 278 18.05 19.04 7.79
C GLU A 278 17.43 19.20 6.39
N VAL A 279 17.27 18.10 5.62
CA VAL A 279 16.61 18.13 4.30
C VAL A 279 15.15 18.54 4.45
N CYS A 280 14.41 17.99 5.40
CA CYS A 280 13.01 18.36 5.65
C CYS A 280 12.88 19.83 6.04
N SER A 281 13.79 20.33 6.89
CA SER A 281 13.82 21.73 7.33
C SER A 281 14.17 22.70 6.21
N ASP A 282 15.20 22.39 5.38
CA ASP A 282 15.63 23.25 4.26
C ASP A 282 14.55 23.32 3.15
N LEU A 283 13.71 22.28 3.06
CA LEU A 283 12.56 22.22 2.16
C LEU A 283 11.27 22.82 2.73
N ASP A 284 11.29 23.34 3.96
CA ASP A 284 10.12 23.88 4.66
C ASP A 284 8.93 22.88 4.71
N VAL A 285 9.22 21.60 5.00
CA VAL A 285 8.21 20.56 5.13
C VAL A 285 7.45 20.74 6.45
N ASP A 286 6.13 20.81 6.37
CA ASP A 286 5.28 20.96 7.55
C ASP A 286 5.29 19.71 8.44
N GLY A 287 5.49 19.90 9.75
CA GLY A 287 5.43 18.83 10.75
C GLY A 287 6.60 17.85 10.69
N LEU A 288 6.44 16.68 11.31
CA LEU A 288 7.47 15.64 11.42
C LEU A 288 7.18 14.37 10.59
N ARG A 289 6.08 14.37 9.82
CA ARG A 289 5.69 13.20 9.06
C ARG A 289 6.69 12.89 7.95
N GLY A 290 7.26 13.92 7.31
CA GLY A 290 8.32 13.75 6.31
C GLY A 290 9.53 13.01 6.88
N ASP A 291 10.01 13.43 8.05
CA ASP A 291 11.12 12.78 8.77
C ASP A 291 10.82 11.33 9.11
N ILE A 292 9.64 11.06 9.70
CA ILE A 292 9.24 9.72 10.10
C ILE A 292 9.16 8.78 8.89
N VAL A 293 8.54 9.22 7.81
CA VAL A 293 8.37 8.42 6.59
C VAL A 293 9.71 8.18 5.91
N ALA A 294 10.57 9.21 5.76
CA ALA A 294 11.90 9.06 5.17
C ALA A 294 12.76 8.08 5.96
N ASN A 295 12.75 8.15 7.30
CA ASN A 295 13.45 7.20 8.16
C ASN A 295 12.93 5.75 7.96
N ARG A 296 11.60 5.54 7.95
CA ARG A 296 11.01 4.20 7.75
C ARG A 296 11.32 3.65 6.37
N ALA A 297 11.14 4.46 5.33
CA ALA A 297 11.40 4.07 3.95
C ALA A 297 12.86 3.69 3.71
N SER A 298 13.80 4.45 4.29
CA SER A 298 15.24 4.14 4.20
C SER A 298 15.59 2.82 4.90
N LYS A 299 14.97 2.54 6.05
CA LYS A 299 15.12 1.25 6.74
C LYS A 299 14.51 0.09 5.94
N ALA A 300 13.32 0.28 5.39
CA ALA A 300 12.67 -0.71 4.54
C ALA A 300 13.49 -1.00 3.27
N PHE A 301 14.09 0.02 2.66
CA PHE A 301 14.95 -0.15 1.50
C PHE A 301 16.27 -0.87 1.84
N ALA A 302 16.91 -0.53 2.95
CA ALA A 302 18.10 -1.25 3.42
C ALA A 302 17.79 -2.73 3.71
N ALA A 303 16.64 -3.02 4.34
CA ALA A 303 16.15 -4.38 4.55
C ALA A 303 15.95 -5.12 3.22
N TYR A 304 15.32 -4.46 2.25
CA TYR A 304 15.10 -5.00 0.89
C TYR A 304 16.40 -5.33 0.18
N GLN A 305 17.45 -4.52 0.40
CA GLN A 305 18.81 -4.78 -0.09
C GLN A 305 19.59 -5.80 0.78
N GLY A 306 18.96 -6.40 1.77
CA GLY A 306 19.56 -7.39 2.65
C GLY A 306 20.59 -6.84 3.65
N ARG A 307 20.63 -5.51 3.88
CA ARG A 307 21.58 -4.84 4.79
C ARG A 307 20.97 -4.52 6.14
N ASN A 308 21.82 -4.45 7.18
CA ASN A 308 21.41 -4.10 8.54
C ASN A 308 21.57 -2.61 8.85
N ASN A 309 22.33 -1.87 8.06
CA ASN A 309 22.57 -0.45 8.24
C ASN A 309 22.10 0.32 7.01
N VAL A 310 21.45 1.45 7.27
CA VAL A 310 21.03 2.40 6.23
C VAL A 310 22.26 3.15 5.72
N THR A 311 22.35 3.33 4.42
CA THR A 311 23.39 4.12 3.75
C THR A 311 22.82 5.42 3.18
N VAL A 312 23.68 6.34 2.77
CA VAL A 312 23.29 7.59 2.10
C VAL A 312 22.52 7.29 0.79
N ASP A 313 22.96 6.28 0.04
CA ASP A 313 22.30 5.89 -1.23
C ASP A 313 20.87 5.35 -1.00
N ASP A 314 20.61 4.73 0.15
CA ASP A 314 19.26 4.29 0.50
C ASP A 314 18.35 5.49 0.69
N ILE A 315 18.84 6.50 1.44
CA ILE A 315 18.08 7.73 1.67
C ILE A 315 17.85 8.45 0.35
N ARG A 316 18.90 8.59 -0.48
CA ARG A 316 18.81 9.20 -1.82
C ARG A 316 17.74 8.55 -2.68
N THR A 317 17.65 7.23 -2.65
CA THR A 317 16.71 6.46 -3.46
C THR A 317 15.25 6.72 -3.06
N VAL A 318 14.97 6.86 -1.76
CA VAL A 318 13.60 6.92 -1.26
C VAL A 318 13.10 8.34 -0.95
N ILE A 319 14.01 9.29 -0.67
CA ILE A 319 13.63 10.59 -0.12
C ILE A 319 12.69 11.39 -1.03
N THR A 320 12.87 11.30 -2.33
CA THR A 320 12.00 11.98 -3.30
C THR A 320 10.56 11.43 -3.23
N LEU A 321 10.40 10.11 -3.10
CA LEU A 321 9.09 9.48 -2.93
C LEU A 321 8.39 9.92 -1.62
N CYS A 322 9.18 10.23 -0.59
CA CYS A 322 8.68 10.61 0.73
C CYS A 322 8.32 12.10 0.84
N LEU A 323 9.02 12.98 0.11
CA LEU A 323 8.93 14.42 0.35
C LEU A 323 8.31 15.24 -0.78
N ARG A 324 8.31 14.78 -2.05
CA ARG A 324 7.87 15.62 -3.19
C ARG A 324 6.46 16.20 -3.03
N HIS A 325 5.55 15.45 -2.43
CA HIS A 325 4.15 15.86 -2.26
C HIS A 325 3.91 16.72 -1.01
N ARG A 326 4.93 16.88 -0.16
CA ARG A 326 4.87 17.68 1.08
C ARG A 326 5.38 19.10 0.89
N LEU A 327 5.96 19.39 -0.27
CA LEU A 327 6.47 20.72 -0.57
C LEU A 327 5.31 21.68 -0.85
N ARG A 328 5.42 22.88 -0.35
CA ARG A 328 4.51 23.96 -0.71
C ARG A 328 4.72 24.29 -2.18
N LYS A 329 3.65 24.20 -2.96
CA LYS A 329 3.69 24.60 -4.37
C LYS A 329 3.71 26.11 -4.45
N ASP A 330 4.80 26.68 -4.95
CA ASP A 330 4.83 28.07 -5.39
C ASP A 330 4.36 28.14 -6.85
N PRO A 331 3.24 28.81 -7.17
CA PRO A 331 2.75 28.93 -8.53
C PRO A 331 3.74 29.60 -9.49
N LEU A 332 4.74 30.29 -8.96
CA LEU A 332 5.76 31.01 -9.73
C LEU A 332 7.03 30.17 -9.94
N GLU A 333 7.20 29.07 -9.21
CA GLU A 333 8.35 28.16 -9.39
C GLU A 333 8.09 27.19 -10.54
N SER A 334 8.98 27.21 -11.53
CA SER A 334 8.96 26.27 -12.67
C SER A 334 9.71 24.94 -12.41
N ILE A 335 10.28 24.78 -11.21
CA ILE A 335 11.08 23.61 -10.85
C ILE A 335 10.17 22.49 -10.34
N ASP A 336 10.34 21.28 -10.88
CA ASP A 336 9.67 20.07 -10.41
C ASP A 336 10.01 19.81 -8.92
N SER A 337 8.98 19.55 -8.10
CA SER A 337 9.13 19.27 -6.67
C SER A 337 10.12 18.14 -6.39
N GLY A 338 10.14 17.09 -7.22
CA GLY A 338 11.11 16.00 -7.09
C GLY A 338 12.54 16.43 -7.36
N GLU A 339 12.76 17.35 -8.31
CA GLU A 339 14.09 17.92 -8.58
C GLU A 339 14.55 18.82 -7.42
N LYS A 340 13.64 19.58 -6.81
CA LYS A 340 13.94 20.41 -5.64
C LYS A 340 14.42 19.54 -4.46
N VAL A 341 13.72 18.44 -4.19
CA VAL A 341 14.15 17.47 -3.16
C VAL A 341 15.54 16.93 -3.43
N ARG A 342 15.82 16.50 -4.68
CA ARG A 342 17.14 15.94 -5.03
C ARG A 342 18.27 16.96 -4.88
N LYS A 343 18.07 18.19 -5.33
CA LYS A 343 19.06 19.27 -5.20
C LYS A 343 19.36 19.59 -3.74
N THR A 344 18.33 19.67 -2.89
CA THR A 344 18.50 19.91 -1.46
C THR A 344 19.22 18.75 -0.79
N PHE A 345 18.85 17.51 -1.14
CA PHE A 345 19.56 16.32 -0.66
C PHE A 345 21.04 16.36 -1.03
N ASP A 346 21.37 16.57 -2.30
CA ASP A 346 22.77 16.60 -2.79
C ASP A 346 23.60 17.71 -2.11
N LYS A 347 22.97 18.86 -1.82
CA LYS A 347 23.59 19.96 -1.07
C LYS A 347 23.93 19.55 0.38
N ILE A 348 22.98 18.93 1.09
CA ILE A 348 23.12 18.60 2.52
C ILE A 348 24.03 17.39 2.74
N PHE A 349 24.01 16.44 1.81
CA PHE A 349 24.85 15.25 1.85
C PHE A 349 26.14 15.39 1.03
N SER A 350 26.55 16.60 0.64
CA SER A 350 27.74 16.84 -0.15
C SER A 350 29.01 16.22 0.46
N ASP A 351 29.11 16.20 1.78
CA ASP A 351 30.26 15.63 2.52
C ASP A 351 30.36 14.10 2.45
N TYR A 352 29.28 13.43 1.98
CA TYR A 352 29.17 11.97 1.83
C TYR A 352 29.20 11.51 0.37
N VAL A 353 29.17 12.45 -0.58
CA VAL A 353 29.25 12.17 -2.01
C VAL A 353 30.71 12.30 -2.45
N VAL A 354 31.41 11.18 -2.50
CA VAL A 354 32.75 11.07 -3.10
C VAL A 354 32.61 10.48 -4.49
#